data_734ded9412126ca678a8162dffe8ed51
#
_entry.id   734ded9412126ca678a8162dffe8ed51
#
_cell.length_a   1.000
_cell.length_b   1.000
_cell.length_c   1.000
_cell.angle_alpha   90.00
_cell.angle_beta   90.00
_cell.angle_gamma   90.00
#
_symmetry.space_group_name_H-M   'P 1'
#
loop_
_entity.id
_entity.type
_entity.pdbx_description
1 polymer ?
#
loop_
_entity_poly.entity_id
_entity_poly.type
_entity_poly.pdbx_seq_one_letter_code
_entity_poly.pdbx_strand_id
1 'polypeptide(L)'
;EFRRVLFRSIDFKAHQHGGGQERNRRAGTESPALIVGFQYAVRIAMREMDARSMHMRSLQDRMRSLIQEHIPQARINTPENASLSLPSILNVSFQHIHDGEAILQLMDMAGIAVSNGSACVSGSQQPSHVLKALGLSDTEAKAAVRFSFSKHNSLEEVERAIQELTTVIDSLS
;
A
#
# COMPACT_ATOMS: atom_id res chain seq x y z
N GLU A 1 -3.15 15.21 16.27
CA GLU A 1 -4.17 15.05 17.32
C GLU A 1 -5.27 14.13 16.84
N PHE A 2 -5.28 12.89 17.34
CA PHE A 2 -6.35 11.94 17.05
C PHE A 2 -7.64 12.49 17.68
N ARG A 3 -8.49 13.10 16.89
CA ARG A 3 -9.72 13.73 17.39
C ARG A 3 -10.68 12.67 17.88
N ARG A 4 -10.66 12.40 19.18
CA ARG A 4 -11.68 11.62 19.92
C ARG A 4 -13.13 12.09 19.69
N VAL A 5 -13.29 13.24 19.05
CA VAL A 5 -14.58 13.90 18.85
C VAL A 5 -15.49 13.14 17.88
N LEU A 6 -14.92 12.48 16.89
CA LEU A 6 -15.72 11.75 15.86
C LEU A 6 -16.51 10.57 16.41
N PHE A 7 -16.01 9.92 17.49
CA PHE A 7 -16.68 8.73 18.03
C PHE A 7 -17.64 9.03 19.21
N ARG A 8 -17.62 10.22 19.77
CA ARG A 8 -18.52 10.58 20.90
C ARG A 8 -19.95 10.91 20.48
N SER A 9 -20.15 11.32 19.23
CA SER A 9 -21.47 11.70 18.69
C SER A 9 -22.15 10.58 17.91
N ILE A 10 -21.48 9.45 17.68
CA ILE A 10 -22.06 8.30 16.97
C ILE A 10 -22.63 7.35 18.02
N ASP A 11 -23.94 7.18 18.00
CA ASP A 11 -24.61 6.14 18.78
C ASP A 11 -24.50 4.82 18.02
N PHE A 12 -23.87 3.81 18.64
CA PHE A 12 -23.79 2.48 18.07
C PHE A 12 -24.18 1.41 19.08
N LYS A 13 -24.86 0.38 18.61
CA LYS A 13 -25.27 -0.76 19.41
C LYS A 13 -24.08 -1.70 19.63
N ALA A 14 -23.91 -2.14 20.87
CA ALA A 14 -22.91 -3.14 21.21
C ALA A 14 -23.20 -4.46 20.48
N HIS A 15 -22.16 -5.03 19.84
CA HIS A 15 -22.24 -6.37 19.26
C HIS A 15 -21.96 -7.48 20.26
N GLN A 16 -21.19 -7.19 21.32
CA GLN A 16 -20.93 -8.12 22.42
C GLN A 16 -21.70 -7.67 23.65
N HIS A 17 -22.57 -8.55 24.14
CA HIS A 17 -23.43 -8.30 25.29
C HIS A 17 -22.86 -8.97 26.53
N GLY A 18 -23.02 -8.37 27.74
CA GLY A 18 -22.51 -8.86 29.00
C GLY A 18 -22.26 -7.73 30.00
N GLY A 19 -21.08 -7.71 30.62
CA GLY A 19 -20.69 -6.66 31.58
C GLY A 19 -20.57 -5.27 30.97
N GLY A 20 -20.56 -4.24 31.83
CA GLY A 20 -20.59 -2.84 31.44
C GLY A 20 -19.24 -2.23 30.98
N GLN A 21 -18.30 -3.05 30.55
CA GLN A 21 -16.99 -2.55 30.09
C GLN A 21 -17.14 -1.62 28.88
N GLU A 22 -16.15 -0.77 28.65
CA GLU A 22 -16.15 0.22 27.56
C GLU A 22 -17.43 1.06 27.50
N ARG A 23 -17.96 1.41 28.67
CA ARG A 23 -19.21 2.20 28.80
C ARG A 23 -20.41 1.54 28.10
N ASN A 24 -20.58 0.22 28.30
CA ASN A 24 -21.61 -0.62 27.65
C ASN A 24 -21.49 -0.74 26.12
N ARG A 25 -20.33 -0.44 25.55
CA ARG A 25 -20.12 -0.53 24.09
C ARG A 25 -19.51 -1.87 23.67
N ARG A 26 -18.79 -2.51 24.56
CA ARG A 26 -18.19 -3.82 24.34
C ARG A 26 -18.02 -4.52 25.67
N ALA A 27 -18.70 -5.63 25.85
CA ALA A 27 -18.56 -6.47 27.04
C ALA A 27 -17.26 -7.30 26.99
N GLY A 28 -16.85 -7.79 28.14
CA GLY A 28 -15.68 -8.65 28.33
C GLY A 28 -14.54 -7.94 29.03
N THR A 29 -13.87 -8.68 29.92
CA THR A 29 -12.73 -8.18 30.69
C THR A 29 -11.60 -7.75 29.77
N GLU A 30 -10.99 -6.60 30.07
CA GLU A 30 -9.83 -6.11 29.33
C GLU A 30 -8.65 -7.06 29.45
N SER A 31 -7.84 -7.17 28.41
CA SER A 31 -6.63 -7.99 28.42
C SER A 31 -5.39 -7.12 28.70
N PRO A 32 -4.85 -7.11 29.92
CA PRO A 32 -3.67 -6.31 30.25
C PRO A 32 -2.47 -6.68 29.36
N ALA A 33 -2.29 -7.94 29.03
CA ALA A 33 -1.19 -8.41 28.18
C ALA A 33 -1.25 -7.78 26.77
N LEU A 34 -2.44 -7.76 26.15
CA LEU A 34 -2.61 -7.13 24.82
C LEU A 34 -2.45 -5.61 24.89
N ILE A 35 -2.92 -4.97 25.97
CA ILE A 35 -2.76 -3.53 26.17
C ILE A 35 -1.29 -3.17 26.28
N VAL A 36 -0.52 -3.90 27.07
CA VAL A 36 0.93 -3.70 27.23
C VAL A 36 1.65 -3.95 25.91
N GLY A 37 1.31 -5.05 25.21
CA GLY A 37 1.87 -5.36 23.89
C GLY A 37 1.63 -4.22 22.87
N PHE A 38 0.41 -3.71 22.82
CA PHE A 38 0.05 -2.56 21.98
C PHE A 38 0.82 -1.29 22.35
N GLN A 39 0.97 -1.00 23.65
CA GLN A 39 1.78 0.13 24.13
C GLN A 39 3.23 0.05 23.63
N TYR A 40 3.85 -1.14 23.72
CA TYR A 40 5.21 -1.34 23.22
C TYR A 40 5.29 -1.18 21.70
N ALA A 41 4.34 -1.73 20.95
CA ALA A 41 4.28 -1.59 19.51
C ALA A 41 4.19 -0.11 19.07
N VAL A 42 3.32 0.68 19.71
CA VAL A 42 3.20 2.12 19.46
C VAL A 42 4.50 2.85 19.80
N ARG A 43 5.13 2.54 20.94
CA ARG A 43 6.40 3.16 21.35
C ARG A 43 7.51 2.89 20.33
N ILE A 44 7.63 1.65 19.83
CA ILE A 44 8.61 1.29 18.81
C ILE A 44 8.30 2.02 17.49
N ALA A 45 7.04 2.02 17.06
CA ALA A 45 6.62 2.70 15.85
C ALA A 45 6.97 4.21 15.88
N MET A 46 6.67 4.89 16.99
CA MET A 46 7.00 6.30 17.16
C MET A 46 8.51 6.57 17.18
N ARG A 47 9.27 5.73 17.88
CA ARG A 47 10.72 5.89 17.96
C ARG A 47 11.41 5.72 16.61
N GLU A 48 10.92 4.82 15.78
CA GLU A 48 11.54 4.45 14.51
C GLU A 48 10.90 5.15 13.30
N MET A 49 9.86 5.97 13.49
CA MET A 49 9.03 6.53 12.44
C MET A 49 9.85 7.31 11.40
N ASP A 50 10.69 8.23 11.84
CA ASP A 50 11.46 9.09 10.95
C ASP A 50 12.50 8.29 10.17
N ALA A 51 13.26 7.41 10.84
CA ALA A 51 14.26 6.56 10.20
C ALA A 51 13.62 5.62 9.18
N ARG A 52 12.48 5.01 9.51
CA ARG A 52 11.73 4.16 8.57
C ARG A 52 11.20 4.95 7.38
N SER A 53 10.66 6.15 7.62
CA SER A 53 10.15 7.00 6.55
C SER A 53 11.24 7.43 5.60
N MET A 54 12.41 7.84 6.10
CA MET A 54 13.55 8.21 5.26
C MET A 54 14.06 7.01 4.43
N HIS A 55 14.18 5.85 5.04
CA HIS A 55 14.59 4.64 4.35
C HIS A 55 13.61 4.24 3.24
N MET A 56 12.31 4.16 3.54
CA MET A 56 11.30 3.84 2.53
C MET A 56 11.24 4.89 1.42
N ARG A 57 11.47 6.17 1.75
CA ARG A 57 11.56 7.24 0.75
C ARG A 57 12.72 7.01 -0.20
N SER A 58 13.90 6.66 0.30
CA SER A 58 15.06 6.37 -0.57
C SER A 58 14.81 5.20 -1.52
N LEU A 59 14.12 4.14 -1.05
CA LEU A 59 13.72 3.01 -1.89
C LEU A 59 12.71 3.44 -2.97
N GLN A 60 11.71 4.23 -2.57
CA GLN A 60 10.69 4.75 -3.48
C GLN A 60 11.32 5.65 -4.57
N ASP A 61 12.22 6.55 -4.18
CA ASP A 61 12.88 7.48 -5.11
C ASP A 61 13.80 6.70 -6.07
N ARG A 62 14.52 5.68 -5.57
CA ARG A 62 15.33 4.82 -6.41
C ARG A 62 14.48 4.06 -7.43
N MET A 63 13.39 3.44 -6.99
CA MET A 63 12.46 2.74 -7.90
C MET A 63 11.85 3.67 -8.92
N ARG A 64 11.46 4.88 -8.52
CA ARG A 64 10.95 5.92 -9.43
C ARG A 64 11.95 6.24 -10.53
N SER A 65 13.20 6.49 -10.17
CA SER A 65 14.27 6.80 -11.13
C SER A 65 14.50 5.66 -12.11
N LEU A 66 14.56 4.42 -11.61
CA LEU A 66 14.76 3.25 -12.46
C LEU A 66 13.58 2.98 -13.41
N ILE A 67 12.34 3.21 -12.96
CA ILE A 67 11.16 3.10 -13.84
C ILE A 67 11.24 4.14 -14.96
N GLN A 68 11.59 5.39 -14.66
CA GLN A 68 11.74 6.43 -15.67
C GLN A 68 12.86 6.15 -16.67
N GLU A 69 13.94 5.50 -16.23
CA GLU A 69 15.08 5.13 -17.07
C GLU A 69 14.78 3.92 -17.97
N HIS A 70 14.20 2.85 -17.41
CA HIS A 70 14.06 1.56 -18.10
C HIS A 70 12.69 1.33 -18.73
N ILE A 71 11.65 2.01 -18.24
CA ILE A 71 10.26 1.86 -18.71
C ILE A 71 9.64 3.24 -18.93
N PRO A 72 10.15 4.03 -19.90
CA PRO A 72 9.75 5.43 -20.07
C PRO A 72 8.28 5.62 -20.45
N GLN A 73 7.61 4.58 -20.96
CA GLN A 73 6.17 4.57 -21.24
C GLN A 73 5.30 4.35 -19.99
N ALA A 74 5.90 4.05 -18.84
CA ALA A 74 5.17 3.89 -17.59
C ALA A 74 4.74 5.26 -17.02
N ARG A 75 3.51 5.32 -16.50
CA ARG A 75 2.99 6.48 -15.79
C ARG A 75 3.06 6.25 -14.29
N ILE A 76 3.84 7.05 -13.58
CA ILE A 76 3.87 7.04 -12.13
C ILE A 76 2.69 7.83 -11.58
N ASN A 77 1.77 7.16 -10.89
CA ASN A 77 0.54 7.76 -10.35
C ASN A 77 0.75 8.39 -8.97
N THR A 78 1.76 7.93 -8.23
CA THR A 78 2.12 8.49 -6.91
C THR A 78 2.75 9.87 -7.11
N PRO A 79 2.23 10.94 -6.44
CA PRO A 79 2.79 12.27 -6.55
C PRO A 79 4.29 12.33 -6.20
N GLU A 80 5.03 13.20 -6.90
CA GLU A 80 6.45 13.47 -6.57
C GLU A 80 6.60 14.23 -5.25
N ASN A 81 5.65 15.12 -4.98
CA ASN A 81 5.66 15.89 -3.74
C ASN A 81 5.52 14.96 -2.53
N ALA A 82 6.60 14.87 -1.74
CA ALA A 82 6.68 14.01 -0.56
C ALA A 82 5.60 14.31 0.49
N SER A 83 5.07 15.54 0.55
CA SER A 83 4.00 15.92 1.47
C SER A 83 2.63 15.37 1.07
N LEU A 84 2.47 14.94 -0.19
CA LEU A 84 1.22 14.41 -0.75
C LEU A 84 1.23 12.89 -0.93
N SER A 85 2.33 12.23 -0.58
CA SER A 85 2.48 10.79 -0.77
C SER A 85 3.12 10.09 0.42
N LEU A 86 2.69 8.86 0.69
CA LEU A 86 3.34 8.00 1.67
C LEU A 86 4.66 7.44 1.09
N PRO A 87 5.75 7.39 1.86
CA PRO A 87 7.02 6.85 1.39
C PRO A 87 6.98 5.34 1.12
N SER A 88 5.99 4.65 1.69
CA SER A 88 5.85 3.19 1.61
C SER A 88 5.13 2.69 0.37
N ILE A 89 4.65 3.56 -0.53
CA ILE A 89 3.81 3.14 -1.67
C ILE A 89 4.24 3.86 -2.94
N LEU A 90 4.47 3.09 -4.01
CA LEU A 90 4.61 3.60 -5.37
C LEU A 90 3.58 2.89 -6.27
N ASN A 91 2.74 3.66 -6.94
CA ASN A 91 1.77 3.14 -7.89
C ASN A 91 2.14 3.59 -9.32
N VAL A 92 2.13 2.64 -10.25
CA VAL A 92 2.57 2.82 -11.63
C VAL A 92 1.58 2.16 -12.57
N SER A 93 1.20 2.81 -13.67
CA SER A 93 0.37 2.28 -14.74
C SER A 93 1.17 2.11 -16.04
N PHE A 94 0.82 1.10 -16.83
CA PHE A 94 1.47 0.76 -18.09
C PHE A 94 0.46 0.93 -19.24
N GLN A 95 0.65 1.97 -20.08
CA GLN A 95 -0.37 2.40 -21.06
C GLN A 95 -0.68 1.38 -22.16
N HIS A 96 0.26 0.52 -22.51
CA HIS A 96 0.12 -0.46 -23.59
C HIS A 96 -0.28 -1.86 -23.11
N ILE A 97 -0.43 -2.05 -21.80
CA ILE A 97 -0.81 -3.33 -21.21
C ILE A 97 -2.26 -3.24 -20.75
N HIS A 98 -3.09 -4.14 -21.28
CA HIS A 98 -4.51 -4.18 -20.95
C HIS A 98 -4.83 -5.17 -19.80
N ASP A 99 -3.91 -6.08 -19.52
CA ASP A 99 -4.05 -7.11 -18.50
C ASP A 99 -3.03 -6.91 -17.36
N GLY A 100 -3.43 -6.11 -16.37
CA GLY A 100 -2.61 -5.90 -15.17
C GLY A 100 -2.48 -7.15 -14.29
N GLU A 101 -3.37 -8.14 -14.44
CA GLU A 101 -3.29 -9.40 -13.71
C GLU A 101 -2.14 -10.26 -14.24
N ALA A 102 -1.88 -10.24 -15.54
CA ALA A 102 -0.71 -10.88 -16.12
C ALA A 102 0.61 -10.35 -15.54
N ILE A 103 0.71 -9.04 -15.34
CA ILE A 103 1.90 -8.46 -14.68
C ILE A 103 2.08 -9.04 -13.28
N LEU A 104 1.01 -9.12 -12.48
CA LEU A 104 1.07 -9.65 -11.12
C LEU A 104 1.53 -11.10 -11.10
N GLN A 105 0.97 -11.94 -11.98
CA GLN A 105 1.30 -13.35 -12.07
C GLN A 105 2.76 -13.57 -12.48
N LEU A 106 3.25 -12.86 -13.49
CA LEU A 106 4.63 -12.97 -13.93
C LEU A 106 5.63 -12.46 -12.89
N MET A 107 5.31 -11.36 -12.19
CA MET A 107 6.12 -10.88 -11.07
C MET A 107 6.15 -11.86 -9.91
N ASP A 108 5.03 -12.50 -9.58
CA ASP A 108 4.96 -13.54 -8.55
C ASP A 108 5.81 -14.76 -8.93
N MET A 109 5.77 -15.19 -10.19
CA MET A 109 6.64 -16.25 -10.71
C MET A 109 8.13 -15.91 -10.64
N ALA A 110 8.49 -14.62 -10.75
CA ALA A 110 9.83 -14.10 -10.53
C ALA A 110 10.18 -13.94 -9.03
N GLY A 111 9.26 -14.29 -8.13
CA GLY A 111 9.44 -14.20 -6.68
C GLY A 111 9.32 -12.78 -6.14
N ILE A 112 8.57 -11.90 -6.81
CA ILE A 112 8.37 -10.50 -6.42
C ILE A 112 6.89 -10.25 -6.19
N ALA A 113 6.51 -10.05 -4.92
CA ALA A 113 5.15 -9.76 -4.51
C ALA A 113 4.79 -8.29 -4.79
N VAL A 114 3.84 -8.08 -5.68
CA VAL A 114 3.24 -6.78 -5.99
C VAL A 114 1.72 -6.88 -5.90
N SER A 115 1.00 -5.76 -5.98
CA SER A 115 -0.46 -5.79 -5.99
C SER A 115 -1.03 -4.80 -7.00
N ASN A 116 -2.20 -5.11 -7.55
CA ASN A 116 -2.99 -4.14 -8.28
C ASN A 116 -3.77 -3.22 -7.31
N GLY A 117 -4.40 -2.18 -7.81
CA GLY A 117 -5.07 -1.17 -6.99
C GLY A 117 -6.25 -1.65 -6.14
N SER A 118 -6.78 -2.86 -6.35
CA SER A 118 -7.99 -3.41 -5.72
C SER A 118 -7.76 -4.74 -5.00
N ALA A 119 -6.80 -4.81 -4.11
CA ALA A 119 -6.45 -6.04 -3.37
C ALA A 119 -7.61 -6.67 -2.57
N CYS A 120 -8.67 -5.92 -2.26
CA CYS A 120 -9.80 -6.40 -1.44
C CYS A 120 -10.96 -6.99 -2.23
N VAL A 121 -10.94 -6.95 -3.55
CA VAL A 121 -12.03 -7.50 -4.38
C VAL A 121 -11.46 -8.65 -5.20
N SER A 122 -11.12 -9.74 -4.51
CA SER A 122 -10.76 -11.00 -5.15
C SER A 122 -11.88 -11.42 -6.11
N GLY A 123 -11.59 -11.41 -7.41
CA GLY A 123 -12.51 -11.85 -8.45
C GLY A 123 -13.34 -10.75 -9.16
N SER A 124 -13.27 -9.48 -8.78
CA SER A 124 -13.89 -8.42 -9.59
C SER A 124 -12.85 -7.72 -10.47
N GLN A 125 -13.07 -7.77 -11.78
CA GLN A 125 -12.29 -7.02 -12.77
C GLN A 125 -12.57 -5.50 -12.75
N GLN A 126 -13.10 -4.97 -11.64
CA GLN A 126 -13.42 -3.55 -11.56
C GLN A 126 -12.16 -2.72 -11.28
N PRO A 127 -11.96 -1.61 -11.99
CA PRO A 127 -10.84 -0.73 -11.77
C PRO A 127 -10.92 -0.09 -10.38
N SER A 128 -9.75 0.17 -9.78
CA SER A 128 -9.67 0.82 -8.47
C SER A 128 -10.38 2.18 -8.46
N HIS A 129 -11.36 2.34 -7.57
CA HIS A 129 -12.05 3.62 -7.38
C HIS A 129 -11.10 4.75 -6.94
N VAL A 130 -9.99 4.41 -6.26
CA VAL A 130 -8.96 5.38 -5.87
C VAL A 130 -8.24 5.91 -7.11
N LEU A 131 -7.81 5.01 -8.01
CA LEU A 131 -7.12 5.41 -9.25
C LEU A 131 -8.05 6.19 -10.19
N LYS A 132 -9.34 5.82 -10.24
CA LYS A 132 -10.34 6.61 -10.97
C LYS A 132 -10.51 8.01 -10.40
N ALA A 133 -10.52 8.15 -9.07
CA ALA A 133 -10.57 9.47 -8.41
C ALA A 133 -9.32 10.32 -8.67
N LEU A 134 -8.17 9.69 -8.99
CA LEU A 134 -6.96 10.34 -9.46
C LEU A 134 -6.99 10.68 -10.97
N GLY A 135 -8.08 10.40 -11.65
CA GLY A 135 -8.29 10.75 -13.06
C GLY A 135 -7.75 9.71 -14.07
N LEU A 136 -7.47 8.49 -13.63
CA LEU A 136 -7.08 7.42 -14.54
C LEU A 136 -8.30 6.86 -15.28
N SER A 137 -8.12 6.48 -16.54
CA SER A 137 -9.08 5.68 -17.30
C SER A 137 -9.23 4.28 -16.69
N ASP A 138 -10.28 3.56 -17.07
CA ASP A 138 -10.50 2.19 -16.60
C ASP A 138 -9.35 1.26 -17.02
N THR A 139 -8.83 1.44 -18.22
CA THR A 139 -7.69 0.68 -18.76
C THR A 139 -6.42 0.94 -17.95
N GLU A 140 -6.05 2.20 -17.76
CA GLU A 140 -4.88 2.57 -16.95
C GLU A 140 -4.99 2.09 -15.51
N ALA A 141 -6.19 2.17 -14.91
CA ALA A 141 -6.41 1.73 -13.53
C ALA A 141 -6.33 0.20 -13.37
N LYS A 142 -6.71 -0.56 -14.41
CA LYS A 142 -6.57 -2.03 -14.43
C LYS A 142 -5.12 -2.47 -14.62
N ALA A 143 -4.35 -1.75 -15.44
CA ALA A 143 -2.94 -2.00 -15.70
C ALA A 143 -2.01 -1.39 -14.62
N ALA A 144 -2.56 -0.92 -13.51
CA ALA A 144 -1.77 -0.31 -12.45
C ALA A 144 -1.22 -1.35 -11.47
N VAL A 145 0.05 -1.21 -11.14
CA VAL A 145 0.75 -2.03 -10.14
C VAL A 145 1.15 -1.15 -8.97
N ARG A 146 0.97 -1.65 -7.75
CA ARG A 146 1.39 -1.02 -6.52
C ARG A 146 2.56 -1.76 -5.91
N PHE A 147 3.68 -1.07 -5.79
CA PHE A 147 4.83 -1.50 -5.01
C PHE A 147 4.67 -0.98 -3.58
N SER A 148 5.00 -1.82 -2.60
CA SER A 148 4.92 -1.47 -1.18
C SER A 148 6.27 -1.72 -0.52
N PHE A 149 6.79 -0.69 0.15
CA PHE A 149 8.09 -0.71 0.80
C PHE A 149 7.96 -0.82 2.31
N SER A 150 8.93 -1.46 2.93
CA SER A 150 9.06 -1.58 4.36
C SER A 150 10.50 -1.28 4.81
N LYS A 151 10.72 -1.21 6.12
CA LYS A 151 12.07 -1.07 6.68
C LYS A 151 13.00 -2.25 6.42
N HIS A 152 12.47 -3.35 5.91
CA HIS A 152 13.21 -4.59 5.69
C HIS A 152 13.66 -4.76 4.23
N ASN A 153 13.15 -3.93 3.33
CA ASN A 153 13.57 -3.98 1.94
C ASN A 153 14.93 -3.27 1.75
N SER A 154 15.67 -3.71 0.73
CA SER A 154 16.96 -3.16 0.36
C SER A 154 16.95 -2.50 -1.03
N LEU A 155 18.00 -1.76 -1.37
CA LEU A 155 18.18 -1.18 -2.70
C LEU A 155 18.38 -2.27 -3.76
N GLU A 156 19.09 -3.35 -3.43
CA GLU A 156 19.31 -4.50 -4.31
C GLU A 156 17.98 -5.19 -4.68
N GLU A 157 17.04 -5.28 -3.71
CA GLU A 157 15.70 -5.81 -3.99
C GLU A 157 14.92 -4.90 -4.94
N VAL A 158 15.06 -3.58 -4.80
CA VAL A 158 14.46 -2.62 -5.73
C VAL A 158 15.04 -2.77 -7.13
N GLU A 159 16.35 -2.87 -7.26
CA GLU A 159 17.03 -3.05 -8.55
C GLU A 159 16.63 -4.37 -9.23
N ARG A 160 16.59 -5.46 -8.47
CA ARG A 160 16.08 -6.75 -8.95
C ARG A 160 14.62 -6.63 -9.40
N ALA A 161 13.77 -5.99 -8.61
CA ALA A 161 12.35 -5.83 -8.95
C ALA A 161 12.16 -5.08 -10.28
N ILE A 162 12.99 -4.08 -10.57
CA ILE A 162 12.93 -3.35 -11.84
C ILE A 162 13.45 -4.19 -13.00
N GLN A 163 14.51 -4.97 -12.83
CA GLN A 163 14.99 -5.87 -13.88
C GLN A 163 13.91 -6.87 -14.32
N GLU A 164 13.28 -7.53 -13.35
CA GLU A 164 12.18 -8.46 -13.62
C GLU A 164 10.96 -7.74 -14.22
N LEU A 165 10.59 -6.58 -13.69
CA LEU A 165 9.49 -5.78 -14.22
C LEU A 165 9.71 -5.39 -15.69
N THR A 166 10.93 -4.97 -16.05
CA THR A 166 11.26 -4.63 -17.44
C THR A 166 11.08 -5.84 -18.34
N THR A 167 11.57 -7.01 -17.94
CA THR A 167 11.40 -8.26 -18.69
C THR A 167 9.93 -8.64 -18.85
N VAL A 168 9.14 -8.48 -17.79
CA VAL A 168 7.69 -8.75 -17.80
C VAL A 168 6.98 -7.80 -18.77
N ILE A 169 7.25 -6.50 -18.70
CA ILE A 169 6.64 -5.48 -19.56
C ILE A 169 6.98 -5.73 -21.03
N ASP A 170 8.25 -6.04 -21.34
CA ASP A 170 8.68 -6.35 -22.71
C ASP A 170 8.01 -7.60 -23.27
N SER A 171 7.70 -8.58 -22.42
CA SER A 171 7.00 -9.82 -22.83
C SER A 171 5.51 -9.62 -23.10
N LEU A 172 4.90 -8.56 -22.56
CA LEU A 172 3.48 -8.25 -22.66
C LEU A 172 3.15 -7.12 -23.68
N SER A 173 4.19 -6.51 -24.28
CA SER A 173 4.09 -5.37 -25.21
C SER A 173 4.03 -5.79 -26.71
#